data_3b0b351fa576daf8eaa9d978774b7612
#
_entry.id   3b0b351fa576daf8eaa9d978774b7612
#
_cell.length_a   1.000
_cell.length_b   1.000
_cell.length_c   1.000
_cell.angle_alpha   90.00
_cell.angle_beta   90.00
_cell.angle_gamma   90.00
#
_symmetry.space_group_name_H-M   'P 1'
#
loop_
_entity.id
_entity.type
_entity.pdbx_description
1 polymer ?
#
loop_
_entity_poly.entity_id
_entity_poly.type
_entity_poly.pdbx_seq_one_letter_code
_entity_poly.pdbx_strand_id
1 'polypeptide(L)'
;MAGIFAKCDLTLGGSGSLSVKDTVGHGIVSKDDLVVTGGTYTIESQDHCLNGKDSVRIADGTFTLTCDEDGIHAGNDDQQDGYIYIEDGDIDISVGDDAMHAEGLLIITGGDIDVAASDDGFNAAGGSSGSSGDNKGGSSHGAGDNKGGFGGDHGVDVNGNTPPARPDGNGQSGDRPNLPENEGQPESGDMPDG
;
A
#
# COMPACT_ATOMS: atom_id res chain seq x y z
N MET A 1 -0.91 23.40 -7.58
CA MET A 1 0.23 23.67 -8.51
C MET A 1 1.29 22.63 -8.25
N ALA A 2 2.33 22.55 -9.10
CA ALA A 2 3.46 21.67 -8.87
C ALA A 2 4.72 22.22 -9.52
N GLY A 3 5.87 21.97 -8.93
CA GLY A 3 7.17 22.33 -9.51
C GLY A 3 7.43 21.61 -10.83
N ILE A 4 7.07 20.29 -10.89
CA ILE A 4 7.02 19.50 -12.13
C ILE A 4 5.64 18.87 -12.24
N PHE A 5 5.02 19.01 -13.40
CA PHE A 5 3.67 18.50 -13.64
C PHE A 5 3.55 17.79 -14.98
N ALA A 6 3.19 16.50 -14.94
CA ALA A 6 2.88 15.68 -16.10
C ALA A 6 1.40 15.28 -16.10
N LYS A 7 0.77 15.28 -17.29
CA LYS A 7 -0.62 14.80 -17.50
C LYS A 7 -0.70 13.34 -17.94
N CYS A 8 0.41 12.69 -18.04
CA CYS A 8 0.60 11.31 -18.44
C CYS A 8 1.72 10.73 -17.58
N ASP A 9 2.13 9.50 -17.83
CA ASP A 9 3.29 8.89 -17.17
C ASP A 9 4.50 9.82 -17.16
N LEU A 10 5.18 9.87 -16.03
CA LEU A 10 6.43 10.58 -15.86
C LEU A 10 7.52 9.62 -15.41
N THR A 11 8.56 9.50 -16.21
CA THR A 11 9.75 8.74 -15.80
C THR A 11 10.92 9.69 -15.60
N LEU A 12 11.54 9.59 -14.45
CA LEU A 12 12.77 10.30 -14.08
C LEU A 12 13.90 9.28 -13.91
N GLY A 13 15.11 9.65 -14.33
CA GLY A 13 16.24 8.74 -14.20
C GLY A 13 17.56 9.37 -14.64
N GLY A 14 18.62 8.55 -14.55
CA GLY A 14 19.98 8.98 -14.87
C GLY A 14 20.82 9.16 -13.62
N SER A 15 22.04 9.71 -13.79
CA SER A 15 23.01 9.91 -12.69
C SER A 15 23.12 11.37 -12.25
N GLY A 16 22.19 12.22 -12.71
CA GLY A 16 22.18 13.64 -12.38
C GLY A 16 21.49 13.96 -11.07
N SER A 17 21.42 15.25 -10.75
CA SER A 17 20.68 15.76 -9.60
C SER A 17 19.59 16.74 -10.02
N LEU A 18 18.45 16.69 -9.35
CA LEU A 18 17.31 17.56 -9.53
C LEU A 18 16.90 18.15 -8.18
N SER A 19 16.83 19.47 -8.11
CA SER A 19 16.28 20.16 -6.97
C SER A 19 14.98 20.86 -7.36
N VAL A 20 13.92 20.58 -6.62
CA VAL A 20 12.60 21.21 -6.80
C VAL A 20 12.22 21.92 -5.52
N LYS A 21 11.80 23.16 -5.64
CA LYS A 21 11.26 23.94 -4.54
C LYS A 21 9.95 24.61 -4.96
N ASP A 22 8.85 24.12 -4.44
CA ASP A 22 7.52 24.70 -4.63
C ASP A 22 6.91 25.08 -3.28
N THR A 23 6.67 26.36 -3.07
CA THR A 23 6.17 26.89 -1.81
C THR A 23 4.65 27.03 -1.76
N VAL A 24 3.93 26.53 -2.77
CA VAL A 24 2.47 26.72 -2.91
C VAL A 24 1.75 25.47 -3.46
N GLY A 25 2.43 24.35 -3.60
CA GLY A 25 1.85 23.14 -4.17
C GLY A 25 2.79 21.95 -4.03
N HIS A 26 2.57 20.94 -4.87
CA HIS A 26 3.34 19.71 -4.87
C HIS A 26 4.74 19.89 -5.48
N GLY A 27 5.68 19.04 -5.11
CA GLY A 27 7.00 19.00 -5.74
C GLY A 27 6.93 18.47 -7.17
N ILE A 28 6.66 17.18 -7.33
CA ILE A 28 6.56 16.49 -8.62
C ILE A 28 5.24 15.71 -8.70
N VAL A 29 4.49 15.96 -9.76
CA VAL A 29 3.18 15.32 -9.98
C VAL A 29 3.13 14.62 -11.34
N SER A 30 2.71 13.36 -11.34
CA SER A 30 2.17 12.65 -12.50
C SER A 30 0.66 12.45 -12.33
N LYS A 31 -0.13 12.70 -13.39
CA LYS A 31 -1.57 12.36 -13.41
C LYS A 31 -1.84 10.94 -13.89
N ASP A 32 -0.79 10.14 -13.89
CA ASP A 32 -0.76 8.72 -14.21
C ASP A 32 0.37 8.08 -13.37
N ASP A 33 1.22 7.24 -13.92
CA ASP A 33 2.36 6.66 -13.20
C ASP A 33 3.52 7.65 -13.01
N LEU A 34 4.12 7.69 -11.82
CA LEU A 34 5.39 8.34 -11.54
C LEU A 34 6.45 7.27 -11.28
N VAL A 35 7.46 7.22 -12.16
CA VAL A 35 8.53 6.23 -12.08
C VAL A 35 9.88 6.91 -11.91
N VAL A 36 10.68 6.49 -10.92
CA VAL A 36 12.07 6.93 -10.75
C VAL A 36 13.00 5.74 -10.84
N THR A 37 14.01 5.85 -11.72
CA THR A 37 14.95 4.74 -12.00
C THR A 37 16.39 5.06 -11.57
N GLY A 38 16.62 6.17 -10.89
CA GLY A 38 17.91 6.61 -10.37
C GLY A 38 18.05 8.12 -10.43
N GLY A 39 19.12 8.64 -9.85
CA GLY A 39 19.39 10.07 -9.74
C GLY A 39 19.39 10.56 -8.29
N THR A 40 19.63 11.85 -8.10
CA THR A 40 19.59 12.50 -6.78
C THR A 40 18.54 13.60 -6.78
N TYR A 41 17.61 13.53 -5.83
CA TYR A 41 16.46 14.42 -5.75
C TYR A 41 16.41 15.13 -4.40
N THR A 42 16.32 16.45 -4.44
CA THR A 42 16.05 17.27 -3.26
C THR A 42 14.75 18.04 -3.52
N ILE A 43 13.71 17.72 -2.77
CA ILE A 43 12.37 18.28 -3.01
C ILE A 43 11.87 18.95 -1.74
N GLU A 44 11.53 20.23 -1.86
CA GLU A 44 10.86 21.01 -0.83
C GLU A 44 9.52 21.49 -1.40
N SER A 45 8.40 21.13 -0.78
CA SER A 45 7.05 21.51 -1.24
C SER A 45 6.12 21.86 -0.07
N GLN A 46 5.00 22.50 -0.37
CA GLN A 46 3.95 22.74 0.61
C GLN A 46 3.01 21.54 0.71
N ASP A 47 2.58 21.02 -0.46
CA ASP A 47 1.79 19.80 -0.53
C ASP A 47 2.76 18.60 -0.66
N HIS A 48 2.33 17.47 -1.23
CA HIS A 48 3.17 16.26 -1.36
C HIS A 48 4.46 16.50 -2.14
N CYS A 49 5.56 15.84 -1.74
CA CYS A 49 6.82 15.91 -2.49
C CYS A 49 6.75 15.15 -3.82
N LEU A 50 6.35 13.87 -3.79
CA LEU A 50 6.11 13.03 -4.96
C LEU A 50 4.65 12.59 -4.97
N ASN A 51 3.94 12.85 -6.06
CA ASN A 51 2.55 12.48 -6.22
C ASN A 51 2.31 11.79 -7.55
N GLY A 52 1.92 10.52 -7.52
CA GLY A 52 1.48 9.73 -8.66
C GLY A 52 0.01 9.37 -8.51
N LYS A 53 -0.80 9.65 -9.55
CA LYS A 53 -2.23 9.36 -9.47
C LYS A 53 -2.51 7.85 -9.41
N ASP A 54 -1.85 7.08 -10.26
CA ASP A 54 -2.05 5.63 -10.33
C ASP A 54 -0.95 4.89 -9.57
N SER A 55 0.31 5.34 -9.68
CA SER A 55 1.39 4.79 -8.87
C SER A 55 2.58 5.74 -8.68
N VAL A 56 3.35 5.46 -7.62
CA VAL A 56 4.73 5.93 -7.48
C VAL A 56 5.64 4.72 -7.37
N ARG A 57 6.61 4.62 -8.29
CA ARG A 57 7.56 3.50 -8.33
C ARG A 57 8.99 4.03 -8.29
N ILE A 58 9.78 3.57 -7.33
CA ILE A 58 11.18 3.91 -7.18
C ILE A 58 12.01 2.64 -7.32
N ALA A 59 12.81 2.55 -8.39
CA ALA A 59 13.70 1.44 -8.60
C ALA A 59 15.07 1.67 -7.94
N ASP A 60 15.54 2.92 -7.90
CA ASP A 60 16.77 3.35 -7.25
C ASP A 60 16.83 4.88 -7.21
N GLY A 61 17.72 5.46 -6.41
CA GLY A 61 17.98 6.89 -6.33
C GLY A 61 18.26 7.35 -4.90
N THR A 62 18.69 8.62 -4.79
CA THR A 62 18.87 9.29 -3.49
C THR A 62 17.85 10.41 -3.37
N PHE A 63 17.09 10.42 -2.29
CA PHE A 63 15.99 11.36 -2.08
C PHE A 63 16.12 12.08 -0.74
N THR A 64 15.94 13.38 -0.77
CA THR A 64 15.68 14.22 0.42
C THR A 64 14.37 14.94 0.18
N LEU A 65 13.33 14.53 0.92
CA LEU A 65 11.95 14.99 0.76
C LEU A 65 11.51 15.76 2.00
N THR A 66 11.07 17.00 1.80
CA THR A 66 10.56 17.86 2.88
C THR A 66 9.29 18.55 2.42
N CYS A 67 8.16 18.32 3.10
CA CYS A 67 6.89 18.97 2.78
C CYS A 67 5.97 19.07 4.02
N ASP A 68 4.87 19.83 3.85
CA ASP A 68 3.86 19.98 4.92
C ASP A 68 2.79 18.87 4.89
N GLU A 69 2.66 18.15 3.75
CA GLU A 69 1.79 16.97 3.56
C GLU A 69 2.63 15.71 3.40
N ASP A 70 2.19 14.73 2.56
CA ASP A 70 2.88 13.45 2.41
C ASP A 70 4.19 13.55 1.62
N GLY A 71 5.18 12.78 2.03
CA GLY A 71 6.44 12.69 1.29
C GLY A 71 6.25 12.02 -0.08
N ILE A 72 5.66 10.84 -0.10
CA ILE A 72 5.31 10.08 -1.30
C ILE A 72 3.84 9.70 -1.24
N HIS A 73 3.06 10.18 -2.20
CA HIS A 73 1.63 9.94 -2.29
C HIS A 73 1.25 9.20 -3.58
N ALA A 74 0.44 8.13 -3.48
CA ALA A 74 -0.10 7.43 -4.63
C ALA A 74 -1.61 7.25 -4.52
N GLY A 75 -2.34 7.78 -5.49
CA GLY A 75 -3.79 7.73 -5.55
C GLY A 75 -4.43 9.10 -5.63
N ASN A 76 -5.75 9.13 -5.57
CA ASN A 76 -6.58 10.31 -5.46
C ASN A 76 -7.98 9.91 -4.96
N ASP A 77 -8.80 10.90 -4.57
CA ASP A 77 -10.14 10.72 -4.04
C ASP A 77 -11.10 9.89 -4.93
N ASP A 78 -10.82 9.83 -6.23
CA ASP A 78 -11.63 9.10 -7.22
C ASP A 78 -11.14 7.66 -7.46
N GLN A 79 -9.91 7.34 -7.07
CA GLN A 79 -9.26 6.04 -7.30
C GLN A 79 -8.60 5.55 -6.01
N GLN A 80 -9.17 4.53 -5.43
CA GLN A 80 -8.73 3.94 -4.16
C GLN A 80 -7.80 2.74 -4.36
N ASP A 81 -7.07 2.71 -5.47
CA ASP A 81 -6.17 1.63 -5.87
C ASP A 81 -4.75 2.10 -6.20
N GLY A 82 -4.42 3.35 -5.87
CA GLY A 82 -3.07 3.90 -6.02
C GLY A 82 -2.04 3.08 -5.23
N TYR A 83 -0.89 2.78 -5.83
CA TYR A 83 0.13 2.00 -5.14
C TYR A 83 1.52 2.66 -5.14
N ILE A 84 2.27 2.41 -4.07
CA ILE A 84 3.69 2.76 -3.95
C ILE A 84 4.51 1.47 -4.01
N TYR A 85 5.55 1.46 -4.84
CA TYR A 85 6.50 0.37 -4.94
C TYR A 85 7.95 0.88 -4.86
N ILE A 86 8.65 0.52 -3.80
CA ILE A 86 10.07 0.86 -3.60
C ILE A 86 10.88 -0.43 -3.77
N GLU A 87 11.77 -0.45 -4.76
CA GLU A 87 12.66 -1.57 -5.02
C GLU A 87 14.00 -1.41 -4.29
N ASP A 88 14.58 -0.21 -4.39
CA ASP A 88 15.84 0.17 -3.75
C ASP A 88 15.93 1.71 -3.64
N GLY A 89 17.01 2.23 -3.05
CA GLY A 89 17.31 3.66 -2.94
C GLY A 89 17.65 4.10 -1.53
N ASP A 90 18.16 5.33 -1.42
CA ASP A 90 18.46 6.02 -0.17
C ASP A 90 17.46 7.17 -0.02
N ILE A 91 16.51 7.03 0.91
CA ILE A 91 15.31 7.89 0.98
C ILE A 91 15.19 8.50 2.38
N ASP A 92 15.41 9.81 2.47
CA ASP A 92 15.25 10.61 3.67
C ASP A 92 13.98 11.48 3.52
N ILE A 93 13.02 11.28 4.43
CA ILE A 93 11.71 11.95 4.42
C ILE A 93 11.48 12.68 5.74
N SER A 94 11.19 13.98 5.67
CA SER A 94 10.81 14.81 6.81
C SER A 94 9.56 15.65 6.48
N VAL A 95 8.40 15.25 7.03
CA VAL A 95 7.11 15.72 6.53
C VAL A 95 6.10 16.02 7.64
N GLY A 96 5.08 16.80 7.26
CA GLY A 96 4.04 17.26 8.16
C GLY A 96 2.84 16.33 8.29
N ASP A 97 2.72 15.32 7.43
CA ASP A 97 1.66 14.31 7.44
C ASP A 97 2.29 12.91 7.32
N ASP A 98 1.89 12.05 6.40
CA ASP A 98 2.43 10.71 6.23
C ASP A 98 3.77 10.72 5.44
N ALA A 99 4.74 9.89 5.84
CA ALA A 99 5.95 9.78 5.01
C ALA A 99 5.65 9.14 3.67
N MET A 100 4.85 8.06 3.65
CA MET A 100 4.34 7.42 2.43
C MET A 100 2.87 7.06 2.61
N HIS A 101 2.03 7.58 1.71
CA HIS A 101 0.59 7.31 1.68
C HIS A 101 0.18 6.68 0.35
N ALA A 102 -0.36 5.45 0.41
CA ALA A 102 -0.93 4.76 -0.74
C ALA A 102 -2.42 4.48 -0.51
N GLU A 103 -3.29 4.89 -1.42
CA GLU A 103 -4.72 4.60 -1.33
C GLU A 103 -5.03 3.10 -1.41
N GLY A 104 -4.20 2.33 -2.09
CA GLY A 104 -4.38 0.89 -2.27
C GLY A 104 -3.31 0.06 -1.58
N LEU A 105 -2.09 0.07 -2.09
CA LEU A 105 -1.04 -0.86 -1.72
C LEU A 105 0.32 -0.19 -1.58
N LEU A 106 1.05 -0.51 -0.51
CA LEU A 106 2.44 -0.10 -0.30
C LEU A 106 3.34 -1.34 -0.26
N ILE A 107 4.37 -1.36 -1.11
CA ILE A 107 5.35 -2.45 -1.20
C ILE A 107 6.76 -1.85 -1.11
N ILE A 108 7.56 -2.35 -0.18
CA ILE A 108 8.98 -2.01 -0.05
C ILE A 108 9.77 -3.31 -0.07
N THR A 109 10.71 -3.45 -1.01
CA THR A 109 11.50 -4.66 -1.20
C THR A 109 12.98 -4.46 -0.92
N GLY A 110 13.43 -3.21 -0.82
CA GLY A 110 14.81 -2.85 -0.54
C GLY A 110 14.94 -1.35 -0.22
N GLY A 111 16.17 -0.88 -0.13
CA GLY A 111 16.51 0.51 0.15
C GLY A 111 16.84 0.79 1.60
N ASP A 112 17.45 1.94 1.83
CA ASP A 112 17.70 2.54 3.15
C ASP A 112 16.74 3.72 3.30
N ILE A 113 15.80 3.63 4.25
CA ILE A 113 14.68 4.55 4.35
C ILE A 113 14.62 5.12 5.76
N ASP A 114 14.86 6.42 5.89
CA ASP A 114 14.73 7.18 7.14
C ASP A 114 13.52 8.12 7.05
N VAL A 115 12.61 8.02 8.02
CA VAL A 115 11.36 8.79 8.00
C VAL A 115 11.13 9.54 9.31
N ALA A 116 10.77 10.80 9.17
CA ALA A 116 10.25 11.65 10.23
C ALA A 116 8.92 12.26 9.75
N ALA A 117 7.81 11.65 10.16
CA ALA A 117 6.45 12.06 9.82
C ALA A 117 5.72 12.58 11.05
N SER A 118 4.76 13.48 10.86
CA SER A 118 3.96 14.02 11.97
C SER A 118 2.71 13.20 12.25
N ASP A 119 2.26 12.38 11.28
CA ASP A 119 1.20 11.40 11.45
C ASP A 119 1.78 9.98 11.25
N ASP A 120 1.50 9.26 10.18
CA ASP A 120 1.99 7.91 9.99
C ASP A 120 3.31 7.85 9.21
N GLY A 121 4.24 6.96 9.60
CA GLY A 121 5.43 6.67 8.78
C GLY A 121 5.03 6.05 7.44
N PHE A 122 4.15 5.05 7.48
CA PHE A 122 3.63 4.36 6.29
C PHE A 122 2.13 4.12 6.44
N ASN A 123 1.35 4.65 5.51
CA ASN A 123 -0.09 4.51 5.46
C ASN A 123 -0.50 3.81 4.15
N ALA A 124 -1.21 2.69 4.26
CA ALA A 124 -1.82 2.02 3.13
C ALA A 124 -3.31 1.88 3.41
N ALA A 125 -4.13 2.70 2.78
CA ALA A 125 -5.57 2.78 3.06
C ALA A 125 -6.35 1.52 2.63
N GLY A 126 -5.73 0.65 1.82
CA GLY A 126 -6.24 -0.68 1.51
C GLY A 126 -7.30 -0.75 0.44
N GLY A 127 -7.48 0.34 -0.30
CA GLY A 127 -8.49 0.42 -1.38
C GLY A 127 -9.91 0.17 -0.90
N SER A 128 -10.89 0.84 -1.42
CA SER A 128 -12.29 0.53 -1.13
C SER A 128 -12.72 -0.70 -1.92
N SER A 129 -12.75 -1.87 -1.31
CA SER A 129 -13.58 -2.94 -1.84
C SER A 129 -15.03 -2.46 -1.74
N GLY A 130 -15.57 -1.98 -2.86
CA GLY A 130 -16.94 -1.46 -2.93
C GLY A 130 -17.96 -2.48 -2.49
N SER A 131 -18.25 -2.47 -1.21
CA SER A 131 -19.46 -3.04 -0.63
C SER A 131 -20.16 -1.93 0.12
N SER A 132 -20.69 -0.97 -0.64
CA SER A 132 -21.72 -0.06 -0.13
C SER A 132 -22.99 -0.85 0.09
N GLY A 133 -23.03 -1.59 1.16
CA GLY A 133 -24.27 -1.99 1.78
C GLY A 133 -24.80 -0.81 2.57
N ASP A 134 -25.51 0.12 1.90
CA ASP A 134 -26.32 1.14 2.55
C ASP A 134 -27.36 0.47 3.46
N ASN A 135 -26.99 0.12 4.66
CA ASN A 135 -27.95 -0.19 5.70
C ASN A 135 -28.23 1.07 6.54
N LYS A 136 -28.98 2.02 5.95
CA LYS A 136 -29.69 3.04 6.70
C LYS A 136 -30.81 2.39 7.51
N GLY A 137 -30.47 1.70 8.58
CA GLY A 137 -31.38 1.26 9.61
C GLY A 137 -31.67 2.41 10.57
N GLY A 138 -32.83 3.03 10.42
CA GLY A 138 -33.28 4.10 11.28
C GLY A 138 -33.37 3.69 12.74
N SER A 139 -32.92 4.57 13.63
CA SER A 139 -33.20 4.57 15.05
C SER A 139 -34.69 4.61 15.31
N SER A 140 -35.21 3.61 15.99
CA SER A 140 -36.40 3.79 16.82
C SER A 140 -36.16 3.13 18.18
N HIS A 141 -36.21 3.96 19.20
CA HIS A 141 -36.23 3.60 20.61
C HIS A 141 -37.42 2.72 20.93
N GLY A 142 -37.19 1.61 21.58
CA GLY A 142 -38.24 0.81 22.19
C GLY A 142 -37.65 0.01 23.34
N ALA A 143 -37.83 0.50 24.57
CA ALA A 143 -37.54 -0.27 25.76
C ALA A 143 -38.55 -1.41 25.89
N GLY A 144 -38.08 -2.60 26.25
CA GLY A 144 -38.94 -3.73 26.57
C GLY A 144 -38.19 -4.96 26.93
N ASP A 145 -38.11 -5.26 28.23
CA ASP A 145 -37.68 -6.53 28.79
C ASP A 145 -38.40 -7.72 28.16
N ASN A 146 -37.74 -8.80 27.81
CA ASN A 146 -38.16 -10.11 28.33
C ASN A 146 -37.17 -11.26 28.06
N LYS A 147 -37.20 -12.20 28.96
CA LYS A 147 -36.41 -13.43 29.11
C LYS A 147 -36.70 -14.47 28.04
N GLY A 148 -35.64 -15.21 27.69
CA GLY A 148 -35.68 -16.68 27.59
C GLY A 148 -36.03 -17.26 26.22
N GLY A 149 -35.23 -18.21 25.77
CA GLY A 149 -35.62 -19.19 24.79
C GLY A 149 -34.54 -19.54 23.77
N PHE A 150 -33.82 -20.62 24.04
CA PHE A 150 -33.08 -21.36 23.02
C PHE A 150 -34.04 -21.94 22.00
N GLY A 151 -33.90 -21.58 20.73
CA GLY A 151 -34.63 -22.20 19.63
C GLY A 151 -33.92 -21.88 18.34
N GLY A 152 -33.31 -22.92 17.72
CA GLY A 152 -32.72 -22.81 16.40
C GLY A 152 -33.79 -22.45 15.39
N ASP A 153 -33.51 -21.46 14.58
CA ASP A 153 -34.36 -21.15 13.43
C ASP A 153 -33.56 -21.08 12.17
N HIS A 154 -34.04 -21.80 11.18
CA HIS A 154 -33.46 -21.83 9.83
C HIS A 154 -33.79 -20.54 9.11
N GLY A 155 -32.79 -19.67 8.92
CA GLY A 155 -32.95 -18.43 8.17
C GLY A 155 -33.33 -18.70 6.72
N VAL A 156 -34.47 -18.21 6.30
CA VAL A 156 -34.85 -18.10 4.89
C VAL A 156 -34.28 -16.79 4.33
N ASP A 157 -33.88 -16.80 3.06
CA ASP A 157 -33.44 -15.58 2.39
C ASP A 157 -34.60 -14.58 2.23
N VAL A 158 -34.25 -13.33 1.93
CA VAL A 158 -35.23 -12.23 1.77
C VAL A 158 -36.23 -12.42 0.62
N ASN A 159 -36.09 -13.48 -0.18
CA ASN A 159 -36.97 -13.84 -1.28
C ASN A 159 -37.83 -15.08 -0.96
N GLY A 160 -37.75 -15.63 0.26
CA GLY A 160 -38.58 -16.77 0.68
C GLY A 160 -38.20 -18.11 0.08
N ASN A 161 -36.95 -18.25 -0.38
CA ASN A 161 -36.46 -19.49 -0.99
C ASN A 161 -35.46 -20.19 -0.05
N THR A 162 -35.68 -21.49 0.17
CA THR A 162 -34.80 -22.30 1.01
C THR A 162 -33.51 -22.64 0.22
N PRO A 163 -32.31 -22.36 0.73
CA PRO A 163 -31.10 -22.75 0.03
C PRO A 163 -30.97 -24.27 -0.04
N PRO A 164 -30.43 -24.84 -1.13
CA PRO A 164 -30.22 -26.27 -1.26
C PRO A 164 -29.24 -26.76 -0.20
N ALA A 165 -29.53 -27.93 0.39
CA ALA A 165 -28.70 -28.59 1.38
C ALA A 165 -27.28 -28.81 0.83
N ARG A 166 -26.27 -28.49 1.61
CA ARG A 166 -24.87 -28.83 1.30
C ARG A 166 -24.74 -30.35 1.23
N PRO A 167 -24.07 -30.93 0.22
CA PRO A 167 -23.75 -32.32 0.20
C PRO A 167 -22.76 -32.63 1.33
N ASP A 168 -23.06 -33.59 2.15
CA ASP A 168 -22.19 -34.14 3.20
C ASP A 168 -20.91 -34.68 2.56
N GLY A 169 -19.84 -33.93 2.63
CA GLY A 169 -18.52 -34.35 2.22
C GLY A 169 -17.89 -35.25 3.26
N ASN A 170 -18.07 -36.56 3.06
CA ASN A 170 -17.37 -37.59 3.80
C ASN A 170 -15.86 -37.47 3.55
N GLY A 171 -15.10 -37.38 4.66
CA GLY A 171 -13.66 -37.21 4.61
C GLY A 171 -12.94 -38.38 3.99
N GLN A 172 -11.98 -38.08 3.16
CA GLN A 172 -10.91 -38.99 2.81
C GLN A 172 -9.59 -38.28 2.94
N SER A 173 -8.82 -38.71 3.95
CA SER A 173 -7.42 -38.32 4.10
C SER A 173 -6.63 -38.90 2.92
N GLY A 174 -6.15 -38.03 2.04
CA GLY A 174 -5.30 -38.36 0.91
C GLY A 174 -3.92 -37.75 1.11
N ASP A 175 -2.95 -38.60 1.01
CA ASP A 175 -1.50 -38.48 1.12
C ASP A 175 -0.90 -37.11 0.74
N ARG A 176 -0.08 -36.57 1.64
CA ARG A 176 0.87 -35.52 1.33
C ARG A 176 2.01 -36.11 0.48
N PRO A 177 2.38 -35.51 -0.65
CA PRO A 177 3.60 -35.90 -1.34
C PRO A 177 4.82 -35.59 -0.47
N ASN A 178 5.67 -36.56 -0.32
CA ASN A 178 6.95 -36.52 0.38
C ASN A 178 7.90 -35.59 -0.36
N LEU A 179 8.40 -34.54 0.32
CA LEU A 179 9.45 -33.70 -0.20
C LEU A 179 10.79 -34.46 -0.10
N PRO A 180 11.66 -34.40 -1.11
CA PRO A 180 12.95 -35.06 -1.05
C PRO A 180 13.85 -34.37 -0.01
N GLU A 181 14.47 -35.15 0.85
CA GLU A 181 15.49 -34.73 1.80
C GLU A 181 16.71 -34.22 1.04
N ASN A 182 17.15 -33.02 1.34
CA ASN A 182 18.35 -32.41 0.78
C ASN A 182 19.55 -32.89 1.59
N GLU A 183 20.18 -33.96 1.14
CA GLU A 183 21.53 -34.36 1.59
C GLU A 183 22.56 -33.56 0.79
N GLY A 184 23.37 -32.73 1.47
CA GLY A 184 24.49 -32.06 0.85
C GLY A 184 25.12 -30.99 1.72
N GLN A 185 25.76 -31.37 2.84
CA GLN A 185 26.77 -30.52 3.48
C GLN A 185 28.07 -30.60 2.67
N PRO A 186 28.68 -29.48 2.27
CA PRO A 186 30.07 -29.51 1.80
C PRO A 186 30.99 -29.47 3.01
N GLU A 187 31.94 -30.42 2.98
CA GLU A 187 33.04 -30.56 3.93
C GLU A 187 33.95 -29.33 3.95
N SER A 188 34.45 -29.00 5.14
CA SER A 188 35.46 -28.02 5.43
C SER A 188 36.76 -28.34 4.70
N GLY A 189 37.09 -27.56 3.66
CA GLY A 189 38.39 -27.58 3.00
C GLY A 189 39.42 -26.75 3.75
N ASP A 190 40.52 -27.40 4.09
CA ASP A 190 41.75 -27.01 4.68
C ASP A 190 42.37 -25.74 4.04
N MET A 191 42.86 -24.81 4.84
CA MET A 191 43.70 -23.69 4.39
C MET A 191 45.16 -24.15 4.40
N PRO A 192 45.90 -23.91 3.34
CA PRO A 192 47.34 -24.00 3.41
C PRO A 192 47.98 -22.68 3.91
N ASP A 193 48.86 -22.82 4.90
CA ASP A 193 49.81 -21.82 5.36
C ASP A 193 50.76 -21.41 4.21
N GLY A 194 51.06 -20.09 4.11
CA GLY A 194 52.05 -19.51 3.20
C GLY A 194 52.14 -17.98 3.36
#